data_e76fa3ad2d0a3ead8a62b5071eec716c
#
_entry.id   e76fa3ad2d0a3ead8a62b5071eec716c
#
_cell.length_a   1.000
_cell.length_b   1.000
_cell.length_c   1.000
_cell.angle_alpha   90.00
_cell.angle_beta   90.00
_cell.angle_gamma   90.00
#
_symmetry.space_group_name_H-M   'P 1'
#
loop_
_entity.id
_entity.type
_entity.pdbx_description
1 polymer ?
#
loop_
_entity_poly.entity_id
_entity_poly.type
_entity_poly.pdbx_seq_one_letter_code
_entity_poly.pdbx_strand_id
1 'polypeptide(L)'
;MNNILRNIAIWLLVALVLMTVFNQFVVPRASETQIVYSQFMEEVKQRNIARVTIEGHVLRGTSNDGKRVTTYAPSDPWMVSDLLKYGIVVEAKPQEEPSMLMNIFVSWFPMLLLIGVWVFFMRQMQGGGRGGAFSFGKSKARMLDEESNQVTFADVAGCDEAKEEVSELVEFLRDPSKFQKLGGRIPRGVLMVGNPGTGKTLLARAIAGEAKVPFYTISGSDFVEMFVGVGAARVRDMFEQAKKSAPCIIFIDEIDAVGRQRGAGLGGGNDEREQTLNQLLVEMDGFEANVGVIVIAATNRPDVLDPALLRPGRFDRQVVVPLPEIRGREQILLVHMRKVPIDQNVKADIIARGTPGFSGADLANLVNEAALFAARFNKRVVDMEDFERAKDKIMMGAERRSMVMSEEEKRNTAYHESGHAVVAKLLPKTDPVHKVTIIPRGRALGVTMQLPVEDRYTYDREFLLNRIAVLFGGRIAEELFMHQMTTGASNDFERATQMARDMVTRYGMSDALGPMIYGENEGEVFLGRSVTTHKNLSETTMQQVDAEIRRIIGEQYSLARKLLEDNRAKVEAMAKALLEWETIDSEQIDDIMAGEPPRPPKPMQAPVAPPPDSSAPGATVAPTTRPAQEA
;
A
#
# COMPACT_ATOMS: atom_id res chain seq x y z
N MET A 1 -39.98 2.26 0.25
CA MET A 1 -39.88 3.56 -0.42
C MET A 1 -38.61 4.23 0.11
N ASN A 2 -37.60 4.41 -0.73
CA ASN A 2 -36.27 4.89 -0.29
C ASN A 2 -36.39 6.27 0.38
N ASN A 3 -35.68 6.45 1.49
CA ASN A 3 -35.65 7.71 2.25
C ASN A 3 -35.33 8.94 1.37
N ILE A 4 -34.57 8.73 0.28
CA ILE A 4 -34.26 9.75 -0.71
C ILE A 4 -35.50 10.21 -1.47
N LEU A 5 -36.36 9.30 -1.95
CA LEU A 5 -37.60 9.61 -2.65
C LEU A 5 -38.61 10.36 -1.74
N ARG A 6 -38.68 10.00 -0.45
CA ARG A 6 -39.51 10.69 0.53
C ARG A 6 -39.02 12.12 0.78
N ASN A 7 -37.74 12.34 0.87
CA ASN A 7 -37.16 13.67 1.04
C ASN A 7 -37.35 14.55 -0.20
N ILE A 8 -37.17 14.00 -1.40
CA ILE A 8 -37.45 14.71 -2.67
C ILE A 8 -38.93 15.09 -2.75
N ALA A 9 -39.85 14.19 -2.39
CA ALA A 9 -41.30 14.48 -2.39
C ALA A 9 -41.66 15.60 -1.41
N ILE A 10 -41.06 15.64 -0.22
CA ILE A 10 -41.26 16.72 0.76
C ILE A 10 -40.77 18.07 0.21
N TRP A 11 -39.60 18.12 -0.41
CA TRP A 11 -39.05 19.34 -1.00
C TRP A 11 -39.86 19.83 -2.21
N LEU A 12 -40.39 18.93 -3.04
CA LEU A 12 -41.30 19.25 -4.12
C LEU A 12 -42.63 19.83 -3.58
N LEU A 13 -43.13 19.26 -2.50
CA LEU A 13 -44.35 19.76 -1.85
C LEU A 13 -44.14 21.17 -1.26
N VAL A 14 -43.01 21.41 -0.60
CA VAL A 14 -42.66 22.74 -0.08
C VAL A 14 -42.46 23.75 -1.21
N ALA A 15 -41.81 23.38 -2.30
CA ALA A 15 -41.65 24.23 -3.47
C ALA A 15 -43.01 24.57 -4.13
N LEU A 16 -43.91 23.58 -4.23
CA LEU A 16 -45.28 23.78 -4.76
C LEU A 16 -46.10 24.72 -3.88
N VAL A 17 -46.02 24.56 -2.55
CA VAL A 17 -46.71 25.48 -1.60
C VAL A 17 -46.14 26.88 -1.70
N LEU A 18 -44.82 27.04 -1.76
CA LEU A 18 -44.18 28.35 -1.96
C LEU A 18 -44.56 28.98 -3.29
N MET A 19 -44.64 28.20 -4.37
CA MET A 19 -45.02 28.68 -5.69
C MET A 19 -46.51 29.09 -5.74
N THR A 20 -47.41 28.36 -5.08
CA THR A 20 -48.84 28.73 -4.98
C THR A 20 -49.04 29.97 -4.13
N VAL A 21 -48.34 30.11 -3.00
CA VAL A 21 -48.36 31.30 -2.17
C VAL A 21 -47.80 32.50 -2.96
N PHE A 22 -46.66 32.35 -3.64
CA PHE A 22 -46.09 33.41 -4.45
C PHE A 22 -46.98 33.84 -5.61
N ASN A 23 -47.63 32.91 -6.32
CA ASN A 23 -48.62 33.22 -7.36
C ASN A 23 -49.87 33.95 -6.86
N GLN A 24 -50.25 33.74 -5.60
CA GLN A 24 -51.38 34.42 -5.01
C GLN A 24 -51.08 35.90 -4.67
N PHE A 25 -49.80 36.25 -4.49
CA PHE A 25 -49.32 37.63 -4.29
C PHE A 25 -48.98 38.37 -5.59
N VAL A 26 -48.81 37.67 -6.69
CA VAL A 26 -48.58 38.24 -8.03
C VAL A 26 -49.88 38.19 -8.81
N VAL A 27 -50.96 38.83 -8.31
CA VAL A 27 -52.14 39.09 -9.11
C VAL A 27 -51.77 40.15 -10.17
N PRO A 28 -51.94 39.91 -11.48
CA PRO A 28 -51.76 40.93 -12.49
C PRO A 28 -52.82 42.01 -12.29
N ARG A 29 -52.43 43.18 -11.77
CA ARG A 29 -53.29 44.37 -11.82
C ARG A 29 -53.49 44.69 -13.31
N ALA A 30 -54.80 44.71 -13.74
CA ALA A 30 -55.13 45.16 -15.08
C ALA A 30 -54.45 46.49 -15.34
N SER A 31 -53.83 46.66 -16.51
CA SER A 31 -53.06 47.84 -16.91
C SER A 31 -53.91 49.10 -16.83
N GLU A 32 -53.90 49.77 -15.68
CA GLU A 32 -54.46 51.11 -15.53
C GLU A 32 -53.43 52.10 -16.10
N THR A 33 -53.83 52.94 -17.04
CA THR A 33 -52.94 53.95 -17.60
C THR A 33 -52.87 55.14 -16.65
N GLN A 34 -51.64 55.33 -16.09
CA GLN A 34 -51.45 56.47 -15.21
C GLN A 34 -51.25 57.74 -16.06
N ILE A 35 -52.07 58.76 -15.79
CA ILE A 35 -51.95 60.06 -16.45
C ILE A 35 -51.77 61.17 -15.44
N VAL A 36 -51.22 62.34 -15.86
CA VAL A 36 -50.97 63.47 -14.98
C VAL A 36 -52.32 64.12 -14.64
N TYR A 37 -52.47 64.66 -13.43
CA TYR A 37 -53.72 65.27 -12.92
C TYR A 37 -54.33 66.34 -13.86
N SER A 38 -53.51 67.24 -14.44
CA SER A 38 -53.94 68.24 -15.42
C SER A 38 -54.57 67.63 -16.66
N GLN A 39 -53.95 66.52 -17.17
CA GLN A 39 -54.42 65.79 -18.33
C GLN A 39 -55.76 65.05 -18.01
N PHE A 40 -55.82 64.49 -16.76
CA PHE A 40 -57.08 63.89 -16.27
C PHE A 40 -58.20 64.92 -16.21
N MET A 41 -57.97 66.14 -15.72
CA MET A 41 -58.96 67.21 -15.69
C MET A 41 -59.33 67.72 -17.09
N GLU A 42 -58.47 67.62 -18.08
CA GLU A 42 -58.76 67.93 -19.48
C GLU A 42 -59.71 66.91 -20.08
N GLU A 43 -59.44 65.58 -19.83
CA GLU A 43 -60.36 64.49 -20.22
C GLU A 43 -61.72 64.60 -19.52
N VAL A 44 -61.75 65.08 -18.28
CA VAL A 44 -63.02 65.41 -17.54
C VAL A 44 -63.76 66.54 -18.25
N LYS A 45 -63.10 67.65 -18.64
CA LYS A 45 -63.71 68.79 -19.35
C LYS A 45 -64.29 68.40 -20.70
N GLN A 46 -63.60 67.49 -21.39
CA GLN A 46 -64.03 66.95 -22.69
C GLN A 46 -65.17 65.90 -22.58
N ARG A 47 -65.63 65.58 -21.37
CA ARG A 47 -66.64 64.56 -21.05
C ARG A 47 -66.27 63.14 -21.51
N ASN A 48 -64.93 62.83 -21.62
CA ASN A 48 -64.48 61.54 -22.02
C ASN A 48 -64.45 60.53 -20.85
N ILE A 49 -64.55 61.01 -19.59
CA ILE A 49 -64.62 60.19 -18.36
C ILE A 49 -66.05 60.16 -17.88
N ALA A 50 -66.64 58.95 -17.75
CA ALA A 50 -68.00 58.73 -17.29
C ALA A 50 -68.19 58.63 -15.78
N ARG A 51 -67.20 58.02 -15.11
CA ARG A 51 -67.21 57.76 -13.67
C ARG A 51 -65.80 57.96 -13.04
N VAL A 52 -65.80 58.58 -11.87
CA VAL A 52 -64.54 58.72 -11.10
C VAL A 52 -64.75 58.13 -9.72
N THR A 53 -63.88 57.22 -9.32
CA THR A 53 -63.83 56.68 -7.97
C THR A 53 -62.64 57.34 -7.23
N ILE A 54 -62.97 57.92 -6.07
CA ILE A 54 -61.98 58.60 -5.19
C ILE A 54 -61.61 57.63 -4.06
N GLU A 55 -60.30 57.23 -4.00
CA GLU A 55 -59.71 56.41 -2.92
C GLU A 55 -58.62 57.21 -2.25
N GLY A 56 -58.89 57.98 -1.22
CA GLY A 56 -57.90 58.88 -0.61
C GLY A 56 -57.48 59.96 -1.61
N HIS A 57 -56.17 59.95 -1.99
CA HIS A 57 -55.59 60.87 -3.00
C HIS A 57 -55.57 60.29 -4.41
N VAL A 58 -56.02 59.05 -4.60
CA VAL A 58 -56.03 58.36 -5.90
C VAL A 58 -57.36 58.54 -6.54
N LEU A 59 -57.36 59.07 -7.77
CA LEU A 59 -58.57 59.15 -8.62
C LEU A 59 -58.49 58.07 -9.70
N ARG A 60 -59.50 57.21 -9.73
CA ARG A 60 -59.65 56.24 -10.79
C ARG A 60 -60.79 56.63 -11.69
N GLY A 61 -60.50 57.08 -12.89
CA GLY A 61 -61.45 57.41 -13.92
C GLY A 61 -61.77 56.22 -14.85
N THR A 62 -63.01 56.06 -15.20
CA THR A 62 -63.40 55.14 -16.28
C THR A 62 -63.86 55.96 -17.45
N SER A 63 -63.16 55.88 -18.60
CA SER A 63 -63.58 56.54 -19.84
C SER A 63 -64.83 55.92 -20.45
N ASN A 64 -65.52 56.66 -21.28
CA ASN A 64 -66.67 56.16 -22.09
C ASN A 64 -66.30 54.96 -22.96
N ASP A 65 -65.02 54.83 -23.36
CA ASP A 65 -64.46 53.69 -24.12
C ASP A 65 -64.07 52.48 -23.23
N GLY A 66 -64.40 52.51 -21.93
CA GLY A 66 -64.04 51.42 -21.01
C GLY A 66 -62.62 51.37 -20.50
N LYS A 67 -61.74 52.31 -20.93
CA LYS A 67 -60.35 52.39 -20.44
C LYS A 67 -60.31 52.95 -19.03
N ARG A 68 -59.53 52.35 -18.17
CA ARG A 68 -59.26 52.81 -16.79
C ARG A 68 -58.05 53.67 -16.75
N VAL A 69 -58.21 54.88 -16.22
CA VAL A 69 -57.11 55.83 -16.03
C VAL A 69 -56.94 56.14 -14.54
N THR A 70 -55.73 56.23 -14.07
CA THR A 70 -55.43 56.53 -12.66
C THR A 70 -54.59 57.77 -12.59
N THR A 71 -54.96 58.70 -11.67
CA THR A 71 -54.15 59.88 -11.36
C THR A 71 -54.11 60.16 -9.86
N TYR A 72 -53.14 60.94 -9.41
CA TYR A 72 -53.05 61.42 -8.06
C TYR A 72 -53.58 62.84 -7.99
N ALA A 73 -54.61 63.07 -7.15
CA ALA A 73 -55.17 64.39 -6.93
C ALA A 73 -54.36 65.17 -5.86
N PRO A 74 -54.00 66.42 -6.08
CA PRO A 74 -53.63 67.32 -5.01
C PRO A 74 -54.74 67.48 -4.01
N SER A 75 -54.46 67.94 -2.78
CA SER A 75 -55.47 68.28 -1.77
C SER A 75 -56.26 69.54 -2.19
N ASP A 76 -57.13 69.38 -3.13
CA ASP A 76 -57.96 70.46 -3.68
C ASP A 76 -59.42 70.33 -3.16
N PRO A 77 -59.91 71.28 -2.30
CA PRO A 77 -61.23 71.26 -1.75
C PRO A 77 -62.35 71.41 -2.82
N TRP A 78 -62.03 71.95 -3.98
CA TRP A 78 -62.99 72.23 -5.05
C TRP A 78 -63.11 71.12 -6.09
N MET A 79 -62.18 70.14 -6.06
CA MET A 79 -62.09 69.05 -7.01
C MET A 79 -63.45 68.33 -7.22
N VAL A 80 -64.11 67.95 -6.14
CA VAL A 80 -65.42 67.24 -6.22
C VAL A 80 -66.48 68.11 -6.85
N SER A 81 -66.53 69.43 -6.53
CA SER A 81 -67.43 70.41 -7.11
C SER A 81 -67.18 70.55 -8.63
N ASP A 82 -65.93 70.56 -9.05
CA ASP A 82 -65.62 70.68 -10.50
C ASP A 82 -65.99 69.38 -11.24
N LEU A 83 -65.77 68.20 -10.68
CA LEU A 83 -66.14 66.94 -11.29
C LEU A 83 -67.69 66.83 -11.47
N LEU A 84 -68.48 67.29 -10.47
CA LEU A 84 -69.94 67.32 -10.54
C LEU A 84 -70.49 68.36 -11.55
N LYS A 85 -69.84 69.52 -11.73
CA LYS A 85 -70.13 70.53 -12.77
C LYS A 85 -70.11 69.95 -14.18
N TYR A 86 -69.21 69.02 -14.44
CA TYR A 86 -69.07 68.37 -15.77
C TYR A 86 -69.98 67.15 -15.93
N GLY A 87 -70.81 66.81 -14.93
CA GLY A 87 -71.82 65.73 -14.99
C GLY A 87 -71.23 64.34 -14.82
N ILE A 88 -70.08 64.21 -14.14
CA ILE A 88 -69.42 62.94 -13.89
C ILE A 88 -69.95 62.29 -12.62
N VAL A 89 -70.16 60.98 -12.64
CA VAL A 89 -70.60 60.22 -11.45
C VAL A 89 -69.35 60.01 -10.56
N VAL A 90 -69.42 60.61 -9.36
CA VAL A 90 -68.35 60.52 -8.36
C VAL A 90 -68.70 59.48 -7.30
N GLU A 91 -67.85 58.48 -7.10
CA GLU A 91 -68.01 57.45 -6.09
C GLU A 91 -66.82 57.58 -5.13
N ALA A 92 -67.01 57.64 -3.80
CA ALA A 92 -65.97 57.67 -2.82
C ALA A 92 -65.86 56.31 -2.13
N LYS A 93 -64.64 55.75 -2.07
CA LYS A 93 -64.38 54.53 -1.33
C LYS A 93 -63.42 54.84 -0.19
N PRO A 94 -63.56 54.22 0.99
CA PRO A 94 -62.58 54.34 2.04
C PRO A 94 -61.26 53.75 1.62
N GLN A 95 -60.15 54.29 2.05
CA GLN A 95 -58.84 53.76 1.82
C GLN A 95 -58.72 52.47 2.62
N GLU A 96 -58.48 51.33 1.93
CA GLU A 96 -58.22 50.05 2.58
C GLU A 96 -56.90 50.14 3.29
N GLU A 97 -56.83 50.23 4.60
CA GLU A 97 -55.63 50.06 5.40
C GLU A 97 -55.33 48.55 5.46
N PRO A 98 -54.12 48.11 5.07
CA PRO A 98 -53.75 46.73 5.22
C PRO A 98 -53.81 46.32 6.69
N SER A 99 -54.45 45.20 6.99
CA SER A 99 -54.65 44.67 8.34
C SER A 99 -53.30 44.63 9.08
N MET A 100 -53.22 45.18 10.27
CA MET A 100 -52.01 45.20 11.12
C MET A 100 -51.46 43.78 11.33
N LEU A 101 -52.34 42.76 11.42
CA LEU A 101 -51.97 41.35 11.51
C LEU A 101 -51.27 40.83 10.24
N MET A 102 -51.71 41.31 9.07
CA MET A 102 -51.10 40.91 7.80
C MET A 102 -49.69 41.49 7.64
N ASN A 103 -49.47 42.73 8.06
CA ASN A 103 -48.15 43.38 8.06
C ASN A 103 -47.18 42.68 9.02
N ILE A 104 -47.65 42.31 10.20
CA ILE A 104 -46.85 41.52 11.16
C ILE A 104 -46.50 40.17 10.58
N PHE A 105 -47.45 39.48 9.99
CA PHE A 105 -47.22 38.15 9.39
C PHE A 105 -46.21 38.21 8.23
N VAL A 106 -46.36 39.15 7.31
CA VAL A 106 -45.42 39.33 6.18
C VAL A 106 -44.03 39.69 6.63
N SER A 107 -43.88 40.52 7.69
CA SER A 107 -42.58 40.92 8.23
C SER A 107 -41.88 39.79 8.98
N TRP A 108 -42.61 38.99 9.74
CA TRP A 108 -42.02 37.96 10.61
C TRP A 108 -41.93 36.57 9.94
N PHE A 109 -42.72 36.32 8.91
CA PHE A 109 -42.73 35.01 8.21
C PHE A 109 -41.36 34.58 7.66
N PRO A 110 -40.58 35.45 6.98
CA PRO A 110 -39.25 35.07 6.50
C PRO A 110 -38.29 34.69 7.65
N MET A 111 -38.40 35.41 8.78
CA MET A 111 -37.56 35.14 9.96
C MET A 111 -37.95 33.81 10.62
N LEU A 112 -39.24 33.54 10.78
CA LEU A 112 -39.75 32.27 11.31
C LEU A 112 -39.40 31.09 10.40
N LEU A 113 -39.43 31.29 9.09
CA LEU A 113 -39.05 30.30 8.12
C LEU A 113 -37.55 29.99 8.22
N LEU A 114 -36.66 31.00 8.35
CA LEU A 114 -35.24 30.84 8.56
C LEU A 114 -34.94 30.11 9.87
N ILE A 115 -35.63 30.45 10.96
CA ILE A 115 -35.51 29.74 12.23
C ILE A 115 -35.98 28.29 12.11
N GLY A 116 -37.08 28.04 11.41
CA GLY A 116 -37.58 26.70 11.15
C GLY A 116 -36.59 25.84 10.35
N VAL A 117 -36.03 26.40 9.29
CA VAL A 117 -34.99 25.77 8.50
C VAL A 117 -33.72 25.51 9.34
N TRP A 118 -33.30 26.48 10.15
CA TRP A 118 -32.14 26.32 11.04
C TRP A 118 -32.38 25.23 12.09
N VAL A 119 -33.54 25.21 12.74
CA VAL A 119 -33.93 24.16 13.70
C VAL A 119 -34.03 22.79 13.03
N PHE A 120 -34.56 22.76 11.80
CA PHE A 120 -34.60 21.51 11.00
C PHE A 120 -33.19 21.00 10.69
N PHE A 121 -32.29 21.86 10.22
CA PHE A 121 -30.88 21.49 10.00
C PHE A 121 -30.19 21.07 11.30
N MET A 122 -30.42 21.79 12.40
CA MET A 122 -29.89 21.39 13.71
C MET A 122 -30.40 20.01 14.16
N ARG A 123 -31.70 19.74 13.99
CA ARG A 123 -32.26 18.42 14.30
C ARG A 123 -31.78 17.33 13.37
N GLN A 124 -31.53 17.63 12.10
CA GLN A 124 -30.97 16.68 11.15
C GLN A 124 -29.49 16.40 11.47
N MET A 125 -28.72 17.39 11.93
CA MET A 125 -27.37 17.22 12.42
C MET A 125 -27.33 16.45 13.76
N GLN A 126 -28.32 16.59 14.62
CA GLN A 126 -28.41 15.88 15.90
C GLN A 126 -29.06 14.48 15.79
N GLY A 127 -29.97 14.27 14.81
CA GLY A 127 -30.74 13.04 14.66
C GLY A 127 -30.21 12.06 13.60
N GLY A 128 -29.28 12.48 12.76
CA GLY A 128 -28.72 11.71 11.65
C GLY A 128 -27.36 11.11 11.93
N GLY A 129 -27.30 10.02 12.70
CA GLY A 129 -26.15 9.14 12.71
C GLY A 129 -25.05 9.50 13.73
N ARG A 130 -24.69 8.53 14.51
CA ARG A 130 -23.46 8.38 15.32
C ARG A 130 -22.17 8.53 14.48
N GLY A 131 -21.95 9.66 13.79
CA GLY A 131 -20.82 9.89 12.88
C GLY A 131 -20.56 11.35 12.53
N GLY A 132 -21.00 12.31 13.33
CA GLY A 132 -20.69 13.73 13.15
C GLY A 132 -19.24 14.08 13.52
N ALA A 133 -18.83 15.33 13.36
CA ALA A 133 -17.48 15.90 13.52
C ALA A 133 -16.65 15.44 14.73
N PHE A 134 -17.21 14.72 15.70
CA PHE A 134 -16.53 14.05 16.82
C PHE A 134 -16.00 12.64 16.51
N SER A 135 -16.24 12.11 15.30
CA SER A 135 -15.79 10.77 14.91
C SER A 135 -14.32 10.73 14.45
N PHE A 136 -13.69 11.85 14.17
CA PHE A 136 -12.31 11.90 13.68
C PHE A 136 -11.28 11.39 14.71
N GLY A 137 -11.57 11.47 15.99
CA GLY A 137 -10.70 11.02 17.07
C GLY A 137 -10.91 9.57 17.52
N LYS A 138 -11.87 8.81 16.91
CA LYS A 138 -12.05 7.41 17.27
C LYS A 138 -10.96 6.54 16.66
N SER A 139 -10.48 5.58 17.44
CA SER A 139 -9.49 4.61 16.99
C SER A 139 -9.99 3.81 15.78
N LYS A 140 -9.12 3.62 14.79
CA LYS A 140 -9.32 2.69 13.68
C LYS A 140 -8.87 1.26 14.05
N ALA A 141 -8.48 1.01 15.29
CA ALA A 141 -8.04 -0.29 15.74
C ALA A 141 -9.13 -1.35 15.49
N ARG A 142 -8.72 -2.45 14.88
CA ARG A 142 -9.60 -3.60 14.68
C ARG A 142 -9.44 -4.52 15.88
N MET A 143 -10.54 -4.74 16.59
CA MET A 143 -10.59 -5.76 17.62
C MET A 143 -10.88 -7.11 16.96
N LEU A 144 -10.03 -8.09 17.24
CA LEU A 144 -10.28 -9.49 16.93
C LEU A 144 -10.62 -10.18 18.26
N ASP A 145 -11.86 -10.62 18.40
CA ASP A 145 -12.30 -11.39 19.55
C ASP A 145 -11.68 -12.80 19.55
N GLU A 146 -11.69 -13.47 20.70
CA GLU A 146 -11.15 -14.82 20.87
C GLU A 146 -11.67 -15.81 19.81
N GLU A 147 -12.97 -15.75 19.49
CA GLU A 147 -13.61 -16.64 18.51
C GLU A 147 -13.11 -16.37 17.07
N SER A 148 -12.69 -15.14 16.77
CA SER A 148 -12.22 -14.75 15.44
C SER A 148 -10.73 -14.97 15.24
N ASN A 149 -9.93 -15.07 16.31
CA ASN A 149 -8.48 -15.29 16.26
C ASN A 149 -8.12 -16.74 16.55
N GLN A 150 -8.21 -17.59 15.54
CA GLN A 150 -7.87 -19.03 15.65
C GLN A 150 -6.38 -19.33 15.45
N VAL A 151 -5.53 -18.32 15.27
CA VAL A 151 -4.10 -18.50 15.03
C VAL A 151 -3.40 -18.86 16.33
N THR A 152 -2.64 -19.96 16.32
CA THR A 152 -1.86 -20.46 17.46
C THR A 152 -0.38 -20.60 17.10
N PHE A 153 0.48 -20.97 18.04
CA PHE A 153 1.89 -21.26 17.79
C PHE A 153 2.12 -22.42 16.81
N ALA A 154 1.13 -23.30 16.61
CA ALA A 154 1.19 -24.35 15.59
C ALA A 154 1.14 -23.83 14.14
N ASP A 155 0.62 -22.62 13.95
CA ASP A 155 0.55 -21.96 12.64
C ASP A 155 1.77 -21.08 12.35
N VAL A 156 2.61 -20.85 13.37
CA VAL A 156 3.86 -20.10 13.25
C VAL A 156 5.01 -21.08 13.19
N ALA A 157 5.82 -21.00 12.17
CA ALA A 157 6.97 -21.88 11.94
C ALA A 157 8.25 -21.07 11.67
N GLY A 158 9.42 -21.66 11.91
CA GLY A 158 10.70 -21.09 11.55
C GLY A 158 11.20 -19.92 12.40
N CYS A 159 10.69 -19.77 13.63
CA CYS A 159 11.16 -18.77 14.59
C CYS A 159 11.03 -19.33 16.03
N ASP A 160 11.64 -20.48 16.29
CA ASP A 160 11.44 -21.21 17.54
C ASP A 160 11.99 -20.43 18.75
N GLU A 161 13.13 -19.75 18.60
CA GLU A 161 13.70 -18.89 19.64
C GLU A 161 12.77 -17.71 19.98
N ALA A 162 12.22 -17.05 18.96
CA ALA A 162 11.27 -15.97 19.20
C ALA A 162 9.99 -16.47 19.86
N LYS A 163 9.53 -17.69 19.55
CA LYS A 163 8.37 -18.32 20.24
C LYS A 163 8.68 -18.60 21.71
N GLU A 164 9.87 -19.11 22.00
CA GLU A 164 10.31 -19.38 23.38
C GLU A 164 10.33 -18.09 24.20
N GLU A 165 10.93 -17.02 23.66
CA GLU A 165 10.98 -15.71 24.32
C GLU A 165 9.59 -15.12 24.62
N VAL A 166 8.60 -15.35 23.74
CA VAL A 166 7.24 -14.81 23.95
C VAL A 166 6.31 -15.78 24.67
N SER A 167 6.71 -17.02 24.93
CA SER A 167 5.91 -18.00 25.66
C SER A 167 5.60 -17.55 27.08
N GLU A 168 6.53 -16.86 27.74
CA GLU A 168 6.33 -16.24 29.04
C GLU A 168 5.17 -15.24 29.07
N LEU A 169 4.97 -14.50 27.96
CA LEU A 169 3.85 -13.55 27.85
C LEU A 169 2.51 -14.29 27.81
N VAL A 170 2.47 -15.43 27.14
CA VAL A 170 1.28 -16.27 27.07
C VAL A 170 0.94 -16.83 28.46
N GLU A 171 1.94 -17.34 29.19
CA GLU A 171 1.73 -17.84 30.57
C GLU A 171 1.20 -16.74 31.50
N PHE A 172 1.75 -15.53 31.37
CA PHE A 172 1.28 -14.40 32.17
C PHE A 172 -0.15 -13.99 31.85
N LEU A 173 -0.49 -13.88 30.58
CA LEU A 173 -1.85 -13.50 30.18
C LEU A 173 -2.88 -14.55 30.61
N ARG A 174 -2.48 -15.83 30.70
CA ARG A 174 -3.33 -16.91 31.21
C ARG A 174 -3.45 -16.89 32.73
N ASP A 175 -2.35 -16.69 33.45
CA ASP A 175 -2.32 -16.67 34.94
C ASP A 175 -1.35 -15.61 35.47
N PRO A 176 -1.80 -14.36 35.58
CA PRO A 176 -0.98 -13.28 36.13
C PRO A 176 -0.57 -13.52 37.59
N SER A 177 -1.35 -14.27 38.34
CA SER A 177 -1.16 -14.48 39.80
C SER A 177 0.12 -15.24 40.12
N LYS A 178 0.54 -16.16 39.25
CA LYS A 178 1.77 -16.95 39.36
C LYS A 178 3.01 -16.08 39.49
N PHE A 179 3.09 -15.05 38.66
CA PHE A 179 4.25 -14.14 38.57
C PHE A 179 4.24 -13.10 39.68
N GLN A 180 3.07 -12.59 40.04
CA GLN A 180 2.91 -11.61 41.12
C GLN A 180 3.37 -12.14 42.48
N LYS A 181 3.10 -13.41 42.78
CA LYS A 181 3.50 -14.06 44.04
C LYS A 181 5.01 -14.12 44.26
N LEU A 182 5.78 -14.14 43.15
CA LEU A 182 7.26 -14.16 43.17
C LEU A 182 7.88 -12.78 43.05
N GLY A 183 7.07 -11.71 42.94
CA GLY A 183 7.55 -10.34 42.78
C GLY A 183 8.07 -10.03 41.38
N GLY A 184 7.85 -10.95 40.42
CA GLY A 184 8.22 -10.75 39.00
C GLY A 184 7.38 -9.65 38.37
N ARG A 185 8.05 -8.76 37.64
CA ARG A 185 7.39 -7.73 36.82
C ARG A 185 7.48 -8.16 35.36
N ILE A 186 6.35 -8.16 34.68
CA ILE A 186 6.29 -8.48 33.26
C ILE A 186 6.50 -7.24 32.42
N PRO A 187 7.16 -7.37 31.27
CA PRO A 187 7.34 -6.27 30.36
C PRO A 187 5.98 -5.71 29.93
N ARG A 188 5.82 -4.39 30.01
CA ARG A 188 4.61 -3.69 29.57
C ARG A 188 4.53 -3.62 28.06
N GLY A 189 5.70 -3.60 27.40
CA GLY A 189 5.82 -3.53 25.97
C GLY A 189 6.91 -4.43 25.44
N VAL A 190 6.61 -5.04 24.30
CA VAL A 190 7.53 -5.90 23.55
C VAL A 190 7.70 -5.32 22.15
N LEU A 191 8.94 -5.10 21.75
CA LEU A 191 9.27 -4.66 20.40
C LEU A 191 9.72 -5.88 19.57
N MET A 192 8.96 -6.23 18.55
CA MET A 192 9.34 -7.24 17.56
C MET A 192 10.14 -6.60 16.45
N VAL A 193 11.37 -7.06 16.27
CA VAL A 193 12.31 -6.54 15.26
C VAL A 193 12.63 -7.64 14.25
N GLY A 194 12.69 -7.31 12.97
CA GLY A 194 13.09 -8.26 11.94
C GLY A 194 12.76 -7.78 10.53
N ASN A 195 13.27 -8.48 9.54
CA ASN A 195 13.06 -8.17 8.13
C ASN A 195 11.57 -8.21 7.76
N PRO A 196 11.13 -7.50 6.71
CA PRO A 196 9.76 -7.62 6.24
C PRO A 196 9.43 -9.08 5.85
N GLY A 197 8.20 -9.50 6.11
CA GLY A 197 7.74 -10.85 5.75
C GLY A 197 8.18 -11.98 6.69
N THR A 198 8.89 -11.72 7.80
CA THR A 198 9.33 -12.77 8.76
C THR A 198 8.23 -13.28 9.67
N GLY A 199 7.00 -12.72 9.61
CA GLY A 199 5.86 -13.22 10.37
C GLY A 199 5.62 -12.52 11.72
N LYS A 200 6.18 -11.32 11.97
CA LYS A 200 6.00 -10.56 13.21
C LYS A 200 4.51 -10.40 13.60
N THR A 201 3.69 -9.96 12.66
CA THR A 201 2.24 -9.79 12.86
C THR A 201 1.55 -11.14 13.12
N LEU A 202 1.99 -12.21 12.47
CA LEU A 202 1.46 -13.56 12.69
C LEU A 202 1.82 -14.07 14.09
N LEU A 203 3.08 -13.87 14.54
CA LEU A 203 3.54 -14.23 15.86
C LEU A 203 2.76 -13.48 16.96
N ALA A 204 2.54 -12.17 16.80
CA ALA A 204 1.73 -11.37 17.72
C ALA A 204 0.28 -11.90 17.83
N ARG A 205 -0.33 -12.27 16.70
CA ARG A 205 -1.65 -12.90 16.70
C ARG A 205 -1.65 -14.27 17.36
N ALA A 206 -0.59 -15.05 17.18
CA ALA A 206 -0.46 -16.36 17.79
C ALA A 206 -0.33 -16.27 19.30
N ILE A 207 0.37 -15.25 19.85
CA ILE A 207 0.42 -14.99 21.30
C ILE A 207 -0.99 -14.78 21.85
N ALA A 208 -1.79 -13.94 21.19
CA ALA A 208 -3.17 -13.67 21.62
C ALA A 208 -4.07 -14.90 21.53
N GLY A 209 -3.99 -15.66 20.43
CA GLY A 209 -4.77 -16.88 20.24
C GLY A 209 -4.38 -17.99 21.21
N GLU A 210 -3.08 -18.13 21.51
CA GLU A 210 -2.58 -19.10 22.49
C GLU A 210 -2.98 -18.72 23.92
N ALA A 211 -2.94 -17.41 24.24
CA ALA A 211 -3.37 -16.89 25.54
C ALA A 211 -4.89 -16.80 25.67
N LYS A 212 -5.65 -16.90 24.59
CA LYS A 212 -7.10 -16.69 24.50
C LYS A 212 -7.54 -15.34 25.04
N VAL A 213 -6.92 -14.28 24.56
CA VAL A 213 -7.23 -12.89 24.92
C VAL A 213 -7.58 -12.06 23.70
N PRO A 214 -8.38 -10.98 23.85
CA PRO A 214 -8.67 -10.04 22.77
C PRO A 214 -7.40 -9.41 22.19
N PHE A 215 -7.41 -9.22 20.87
CA PHE A 215 -6.29 -8.67 20.10
C PHE A 215 -6.70 -7.40 19.38
N TYR A 216 -6.15 -6.26 19.78
CA TYR A 216 -6.33 -4.97 19.12
C TYR A 216 -5.20 -4.73 18.15
N THR A 217 -5.48 -4.56 16.87
CA THR A 217 -4.45 -4.30 15.85
C THR A 217 -4.66 -2.96 15.18
N ILE A 218 -3.56 -2.23 15.01
CA ILE A 218 -3.50 -0.95 14.32
C ILE A 218 -2.15 -0.80 13.62
N SER A 219 -2.11 -0.09 12.49
CA SER A 219 -0.84 0.30 11.88
C SER A 219 -0.38 1.65 12.44
N GLY A 220 0.94 1.82 12.63
CA GLY A 220 1.53 3.12 12.99
C GLY A 220 1.13 4.23 12.02
N SER A 221 0.96 3.89 10.73
CA SER A 221 0.48 4.83 9.71
C SER A 221 -0.94 5.37 9.96
N ASP A 222 -1.81 4.60 10.64
CA ASP A 222 -3.17 5.03 10.98
C ASP A 222 -3.23 6.16 12.01
N PHE A 223 -2.13 6.40 12.71
CA PHE A 223 -2.00 7.50 13.64
C PHE A 223 -1.50 8.79 12.99
N VAL A 224 -0.92 8.72 11.78
CA VAL A 224 -0.41 9.88 11.06
C VAL A 224 -1.55 10.49 10.25
N GLU A 225 -2.00 11.68 10.65
CA GLU A 225 -3.08 12.42 9.98
C GLU A 225 -2.63 13.86 9.69
N MET A 226 -3.35 14.55 8.80
CA MET A 226 -3.03 15.95 8.48
C MET A 226 -3.49 16.95 9.58
N PHE A 227 -4.38 16.51 10.47
CA PHE A 227 -4.93 17.36 11.51
C PHE A 227 -4.26 17.11 12.85
N VAL A 228 -3.68 18.15 13.42
CA VAL A 228 -2.98 18.11 14.71
C VAL A 228 -3.91 17.62 15.82
N GLY A 229 -3.43 16.62 16.60
CA GLY A 229 -4.15 16.07 17.76
C GLY A 229 -5.09 14.91 17.45
N VAL A 230 -5.38 14.59 16.20
CA VAL A 230 -6.24 13.43 15.84
C VAL A 230 -5.54 12.12 16.14
N GLY A 231 -4.26 11.98 15.78
CA GLY A 231 -3.46 10.81 16.10
C GLY A 231 -3.37 10.56 17.60
N ALA A 232 -3.09 11.58 18.38
CA ALA A 232 -3.05 11.50 19.84
C ALA A 232 -4.41 11.09 20.45
N ALA A 233 -5.52 11.58 19.91
CA ALA A 233 -6.86 11.19 20.35
C ALA A 233 -7.15 9.72 20.05
N ARG A 234 -6.72 9.18 18.88
CA ARG A 234 -6.85 7.77 18.54
C ARG A 234 -6.03 6.85 19.44
N VAL A 235 -4.80 7.27 19.76
CA VAL A 235 -3.97 6.53 20.73
C VAL A 235 -4.73 6.40 22.04
N ARG A 236 -5.21 7.53 22.60
CA ARG A 236 -5.95 7.52 23.87
C ARG A 236 -7.19 6.62 23.82
N ASP A 237 -8.02 6.75 22.79
CA ASP A 237 -9.24 5.95 22.62
C ASP A 237 -8.92 4.44 22.53
N MET A 238 -7.88 4.06 21.80
CA MET A 238 -7.42 2.66 21.72
C MET A 238 -7.01 2.11 23.09
N PHE A 239 -6.20 2.86 23.84
CA PHE A 239 -5.74 2.44 25.16
C PHE A 239 -6.90 2.37 26.18
N GLU A 240 -7.87 3.28 26.10
CA GLU A 240 -9.08 3.24 26.91
C GLU A 240 -9.95 2.02 26.60
N GLN A 241 -10.09 1.66 25.33
CA GLN A 241 -10.81 0.45 24.93
C GLN A 241 -10.11 -0.81 25.43
N ALA A 242 -8.78 -0.90 25.26
CA ALA A 242 -8.00 -2.03 25.74
C ALA A 242 -8.07 -2.21 27.25
N LYS A 243 -8.00 -1.11 28.03
CA LYS A 243 -8.17 -1.15 29.51
C LYS A 243 -9.52 -1.74 29.93
N LYS A 244 -10.58 -1.53 29.16
CA LYS A 244 -11.93 -2.08 29.44
C LYS A 244 -12.03 -3.57 29.13
N SER A 245 -11.16 -4.08 28.25
CA SER A 245 -11.16 -5.48 27.78
C SER A 245 -9.97 -6.27 28.31
N ALA A 246 -9.33 -5.80 29.38
CA ALA A 246 -8.20 -6.51 30.00
C ALA A 246 -8.63 -7.86 30.61
N PRO A 247 -7.84 -8.96 30.48
CA PRO A 247 -6.52 -9.00 29.82
C PRO A 247 -6.61 -8.98 28.29
N CYS A 248 -5.73 -8.22 27.62
CA CYS A 248 -5.71 -8.11 26.16
C CYS A 248 -4.32 -7.72 25.62
N ILE A 249 -4.16 -7.85 24.31
CA ILE A 249 -2.95 -7.41 23.59
C ILE A 249 -3.30 -6.23 22.67
N ILE A 250 -2.48 -5.17 22.71
CA ILE A 250 -2.45 -4.11 21.72
C ILE A 250 -1.27 -4.37 20.79
N PHE A 251 -1.53 -4.53 19.50
CA PHE A 251 -0.49 -4.69 18.49
C PHE A 251 -0.42 -3.46 17.58
N ILE A 252 0.77 -2.87 17.52
CA ILE A 252 1.07 -1.70 16.68
C ILE A 252 2.06 -2.15 15.60
N ASP A 253 1.58 -2.33 14.37
CA ASP A 253 2.46 -2.64 13.25
C ASP A 253 3.13 -1.39 12.71
N GLU A 254 4.32 -1.51 12.12
CA GLU A 254 5.06 -0.38 11.54
C GLU A 254 5.20 0.81 12.50
N ILE A 255 5.60 0.55 13.74
CA ILE A 255 5.73 1.60 14.77
C ILE A 255 6.66 2.74 14.36
N ASP A 256 7.61 2.48 13.47
CA ASP A 256 8.55 3.46 12.91
C ASP A 256 7.85 4.58 12.10
N ALA A 257 6.60 4.40 11.67
CA ALA A 257 5.81 5.47 11.07
C ALA A 257 5.55 6.63 12.05
N VAL A 258 5.40 6.34 13.36
CA VAL A 258 5.14 7.33 14.42
C VAL A 258 6.36 7.53 15.32
N GLY A 259 7.08 6.46 15.57
CA GLY A 259 8.16 6.38 16.57
C GLY A 259 9.53 6.88 16.10
N ARG A 260 9.64 7.58 14.97
CA ARG A 260 10.91 8.07 14.43
C ARG A 260 11.54 9.13 15.30
N GLN A 261 12.88 9.18 15.34
CA GLN A 261 13.68 10.18 16.07
C GLN A 261 13.29 11.62 15.71
N ARG A 262 13.32 12.49 16.72
CA ARG A 262 12.99 13.91 16.62
C ARG A 262 14.00 14.64 15.75
N GLY A 263 13.53 15.57 14.91
CA GLY A 263 14.41 16.41 14.10
C GLY A 263 14.81 15.87 12.74
N ALA A 264 14.37 14.69 12.32
CA ALA A 264 14.71 14.09 11.03
C ALA A 264 13.89 14.62 9.84
N GLY A 265 13.28 15.80 9.90
CA GLY A 265 12.50 16.35 8.78
C GLY A 265 12.24 17.85 8.89
N LEU A 266 12.48 18.58 7.80
CA LEU A 266 12.12 19.99 7.62
C LEU A 266 10.71 20.06 7.02
N GLY A 267 9.65 20.16 7.88
CA GLY A 267 8.28 20.36 7.36
C GLY A 267 7.21 20.20 8.44
N GLY A 268 6.11 20.95 8.35
CA GLY A 268 5.00 21.03 9.31
C GLY A 268 4.20 19.74 9.60
N GLY A 269 4.62 18.58 9.11
CA GLY A 269 4.05 17.27 9.46
C GLY A 269 4.72 16.58 10.64
N ASN A 270 5.78 17.17 11.23
CA ASN A 270 6.50 16.58 12.34
C ASN A 270 5.80 16.81 13.68
N ASP A 271 5.14 17.94 13.85
CA ASP A 271 4.49 18.32 15.12
C ASP A 271 3.38 17.33 15.50
N GLU A 272 2.61 16.84 14.53
CA GLU A 272 1.54 15.87 14.76
C GLU A 272 2.09 14.50 15.15
N ARG A 273 3.16 14.04 14.48
CA ARG A 273 3.82 12.78 14.82
C ARG A 273 4.44 12.82 16.21
N GLU A 274 5.12 13.92 16.57
CA GLU A 274 5.69 14.11 17.89
C GLU A 274 4.62 14.16 18.99
N GLN A 275 3.50 14.82 18.72
CA GLN A 275 2.37 14.83 19.65
C GLN A 275 1.77 13.43 19.84
N THR A 276 1.63 12.68 18.77
CA THR A 276 1.13 11.30 18.80
C THR A 276 2.09 10.37 19.53
N LEU A 277 3.40 10.48 19.25
CA LEU A 277 4.44 9.76 19.97
C LEU A 277 4.42 10.07 21.47
N ASN A 278 4.38 11.35 21.84
CA ASN A 278 4.31 11.77 23.25
C ASN A 278 3.06 11.20 23.93
N GLN A 279 1.90 11.20 23.26
CA GLN A 279 0.69 10.59 23.80
C GLN A 279 0.87 9.07 24.00
N LEU A 280 1.48 8.36 23.03
CA LEU A 280 1.79 6.92 23.17
C LEU A 280 2.67 6.66 24.39
N LEU A 281 3.74 7.47 24.58
CA LEU A 281 4.62 7.36 25.74
C LEU A 281 3.86 7.59 27.07
N VAL A 282 2.98 8.59 27.11
CA VAL A 282 2.15 8.89 28.29
C VAL A 282 1.19 7.74 28.61
N GLU A 283 0.52 7.16 27.59
CA GLU A 283 -0.38 6.02 27.81
C GLU A 283 0.37 4.78 28.30
N MET A 284 1.57 4.51 27.74
CA MET A 284 2.41 3.40 28.20
C MET A 284 2.92 3.60 29.63
N ASP A 285 3.35 4.80 30.00
CA ASP A 285 3.80 5.14 31.35
C ASP A 285 2.64 5.09 32.36
N GLY A 286 1.41 5.38 31.92
CA GLY A 286 0.19 5.41 32.72
C GLY A 286 -0.42 4.05 33.01
N PHE A 287 0.18 2.93 32.56
CA PHE A 287 -0.26 1.59 32.96
C PHE A 287 0.20 1.28 34.39
N GLU A 288 -0.75 0.90 35.22
CA GLU A 288 -0.42 0.21 36.48
C GLU A 288 0.08 -1.20 36.16
N ALA A 289 1.03 -1.70 36.95
CA ALA A 289 1.70 -2.98 36.68
C ALA A 289 0.76 -4.21 36.64
N ASN A 290 -0.52 -4.07 36.98
CA ASN A 290 -1.47 -5.15 37.18
C ASN A 290 -2.67 -5.16 36.23
N VAL A 291 -2.70 -4.27 35.21
CA VAL A 291 -3.90 -4.13 34.34
C VAL A 291 -4.06 -5.26 33.32
N GLY A 292 -3.03 -6.10 33.11
CA GLY A 292 -3.15 -7.24 32.17
C GLY A 292 -3.17 -6.82 30.69
N VAL A 293 -2.77 -5.61 30.34
CA VAL A 293 -2.62 -5.15 28.95
C VAL A 293 -1.15 -5.19 28.56
N ILE A 294 -0.84 -5.90 27.48
CA ILE A 294 0.51 -5.93 26.89
C ILE A 294 0.49 -5.21 25.55
N VAL A 295 1.45 -4.31 25.36
CA VAL A 295 1.64 -3.61 24.08
C VAL A 295 2.74 -4.31 23.29
N ILE A 296 2.43 -4.81 22.11
CA ILE A 296 3.42 -5.39 21.20
C ILE A 296 3.54 -4.46 20.01
N ALA A 297 4.74 -3.99 19.69
CA ALA A 297 5.00 -3.22 18.49
C ALA A 297 5.90 -4.01 17.53
N ALA A 298 5.73 -3.80 16.24
CA ALA A 298 6.60 -4.39 15.22
C ALA A 298 7.26 -3.30 14.37
N THR A 299 8.54 -3.51 14.03
CA THR A 299 9.29 -2.65 13.11
C THR A 299 10.26 -3.47 12.27
N ASN A 300 10.52 -2.98 11.07
CA ASN A 300 11.61 -3.46 10.20
C ASN A 300 12.89 -2.62 10.37
N ARG A 301 12.78 -1.47 11.06
CA ARG A 301 13.85 -0.48 11.17
C ARG A 301 14.01 0.02 12.60
N PRO A 302 14.63 -0.77 13.47
CA PRO A 302 14.84 -0.37 14.87
C PRO A 302 15.79 0.83 15.01
N ASP A 303 16.67 1.04 14.01
CA ASP A 303 17.65 2.12 13.93
C ASP A 303 17.04 3.53 13.90
N VAL A 304 15.84 3.68 13.36
CA VAL A 304 15.17 4.99 13.24
C VAL A 304 14.28 5.35 14.42
N LEU A 305 14.07 4.43 15.37
CA LEU A 305 13.18 4.63 16.50
C LEU A 305 13.75 5.63 17.53
N ASP A 306 12.87 6.44 18.12
CA ASP A 306 13.22 7.34 19.23
C ASP A 306 13.66 6.50 20.44
N PRO A 307 14.86 6.75 20.99
CA PRO A 307 15.36 6.03 22.18
C PRO A 307 14.41 6.10 23.39
N ALA A 308 13.53 7.10 23.44
CA ALA A 308 12.51 7.20 24.49
C ALA A 308 11.52 6.04 24.50
N LEU A 309 11.27 5.40 23.36
CA LEU A 309 10.42 4.20 23.26
C LEU A 309 11.06 2.98 23.91
N LEU A 310 12.39 2.89 23.88
CA LEU A 310 13.18 1.74 24.35
C LEU A 310 13.56 1.83 25.84
N ARG A 311 13.05 2.86 26.56
CA ARG A 311 13.32 2.99 28.00
C ARG A 311 12.56 1.95 28.82
N PRO A 312 13.13 1.50 29.96
CA PRO A 312 12.44 0.59 30.87
C PRO A 312 11.04 1.08 31.27
N GLY A 313 10.07 0.18 31.25
CA GLY A 313 8.66 0.49 31.50
C GLY A 313 7.84 0.80 30.24
N ARG A 314 8.48 0.81 29.06
CA ARG A 314 7.85 0.97 27.74
C ARG A 314 8.11 -0.28 26.90
N PHE A 315 8.84 -0.18 25.77
CA PHE A 315 9.30 -1.36 25.03
C PHE A 315 10.63 -1.85 25.62
N ASP A 316 10.57 -2.44 26.77
CA ASP A 316 11.72 -2.89 27.55
C ASP A 316 12.22 -4.28 27.16
N ARG A 317 11.45 -5.04 26.37
CA ARG A 317 11.88 -6.30 25.78
C ARG A 317 11.89 -6.18 24.25
N GLN A 318 12.99 -6.63 23.65
CA GLN A 318 13.11 -6.75 22.20
C GLN A 318 13.16 -8.22 21.83
N VAL A 319 12.30 -8.62 20.88
CA VAL A 319 12.25 -9.97 20.32
C VAL A 319 12.65 -9.87 18.86
N VAL A 320 13.75 -10.54 18.51
CA VAL A 320 14.23 -10.58 17.14
C VAL A 320 13.57 -11.73 16.40
N VAL A 321 12.93 -11.44 15.27
CA VAL A 321 12.35 -12.45 14.37
C VAL A 321 13.21 -12.48 13.10
N PRO A 322 14.23 -13.35 13.04
CA PRO A 322 15.18 -13.43 11.92
C PRO A 322 14.53 -14.04 10.68
N LEU A 323 15.26 -14.02 9.57
CA LEU A 323 14.92 -14.84 8.42
C LEU A 323 15.03 -16.32 8.80
N PRO A 324 14.12 -17.18 8.31
CA PRO A 324 14.12 -18.58 8.69
C PRO A 324 15.32 -19.33 8.10
N GLU A 325 15.91 -20.21 8.91
CA GLU A 325 16.91 -21.17 8.50
C GLU A 325 16.31 -22.29 7.63
N ILE A 326 17.12 -23.17 7.06
CA ILE A 326 16.65 -24.26 6.18
C ILE A 326 15.51 -25.06 6.81
N ARG A 327 15.65 -25.46 8.09
CA ARG A 327 14.60 -26.20 8.81
C ARG A 327 13.34 -25.36 9.00
N GLY A 328 13.52 -24.09 9.33
CA GLY A 328 12.40 -23.14 9.46
C GLY A 328 11.69 -22.94 8.12
N ARG A 329 12.44 -22.80 7.02
CA ARG A 329 11.85 -22.70 5.68
C ARG A 329 11.05 -23.93 5.30
N GLU A 330 11.58 -25.12 5.59
CA GLU A 330 10.86 -26.39 5.38
C GLU A 330 9.54 -26.43 6.15
N GLN A 331 9.56 -26.09 7.43
CA GLN A 331 8.36 -26.05 8.27
C GLN A 331 7.33 -25.03 7.74
N ILE A 332 7.76 -23.83 7.33
CA ILE A 332 6.89 -22.79 6.74
C ILE A 332 6.28 -23.29 5.44
N LEU A 333 7.07 -23.92 4.56
CA LEU A 333 6.56 -24.52 3.33
C LEU A 333 5.48 -25.56 3.63
N LEU A 334 5.71 -26.48 4.56
CA LEU A 334 4.73 -27.48 4.96
C LEU A 334 3.42 -26.86 5.47
N VAL A 335 3.49 -25.76 6.23
CA VAL A 335 2.29 -25.03 6.70
C VAL A 335 1.49 -24.47 5.52
N HIS A 336 2.15 -23.84 4.56
CA HIS A 336 1.47 -23.23 3.40
C HIS A 336 0.99 -24.27 2.39
N MET A 337 1.70 -25.38 2.24
CA MET A 337 1.34 -26.50 1.35
C MET A 337 0.08 -27.24 1.81
N ARG A 338 -0.29 -27.21 3.08
CA ARG A 338 -1.53 -27.87 3.60
C ARG A 338 -2.80 -27.44 2.87
N LYS A 339 -2.82 -26.24 2.30
CA LYS A 339 -4.00 -25.65 1.64
C LYS A 339 -4.02 -25.87 0.12
N VAL A 340 -3.01 -26.53 -0.43
CA VAL A 340 -2.81 -26.69 -1.88
C VAL A 340 -2.73 -28.19 -2.19
N PRO A 341 -3.35 -28.69 -3.27
CA PRO A 341 -3.20 -30.08 -3.70
C PRO A 341 -1.79 -30.30 -4.25
N ILE A 342 -0.94 -30.95 -3.47
CA ILE A 342 0.48 -31.20 -3.77
C ILE A 342 0.69 -32.65 -4.17
N ASP A 343 1.52 -32.91 -5.18
CA ASP A 343 1.97 -34.24 -5.57
C ASP A 343 2.86 -34.88 -4.49
N GLN A 344 2.78 -36.20 -4.32
CA GLN A 344 3.54 -36.95 -3.29
C GLN A 344 5.07 -36.89 -3.50
N ASN A 345 5.52 -36.60 -4.71
CA ASN A 345 6.94 -36.50 -5.07
C ASN A 345 7.56 -35.14 -4.70
N VAL A 346 6.76 -34.15 -4.29
CA VAL A 346 7.25 -32.83 -3.87
C VAL A 346 7.94 -32.95 -2.52
N LYS A 347 9.21 -32.55 -2.48
CA LYS A 347 10.05 -32.58 -1.29
C LYS A 347 10.30 -31.17 -0.79
N ALA A 348 9.68 -30.82 0.34
CA ALA A 348 9.81 -29.49 0.96
C ALA A 348 11.25 -29.17 1.37
N ASP A 349 12.03 -30.17 1.78
CA ASP A 349 13.45 -30.02 2.14
C ASP A 349 14.32 -29.54 0.96
N ILE A 350 14.05 -30.06 -0.25
CA ILE A 350 14.76 -29.64 -1.47
C ILE A 350 14.41 -28.19 -1.82
N ILE A 351 13.12 -27.82 -1.72
CA ILE A 351 12.66 -26.46 -1.98
C ILE A 351 13.26 -25.50 -0.95
N ALA A 352 13.27 -25.88 0.34
CA ALA A 352 13.85 -25.07 1.42
C ALA A 352 15.36 -24.83 1.22
N ARG A 353 16.13 -25.82 0.80
CA ARG A 353 17.53 -25.65 0.43
C ARG A 353 17.72 -24.74 -0.78
N GLY A 354 16.82 -24.82 -1.75
CA GLY A 354 16.84 -24.01 -2.95
C GLY A 354 16.37 -22.56 -2.78
N THR A 355 15.97 -22.13 -1.57
CA THR A 355 15.41 -20.79 -1.30
C THR A 355 16.14 -20.07 -0.16
N PRO A 356 17.50 -19.91 -0.26
CA PRO A 356 18.25 -19.20 0.77
C PRO A 356 17.80 -17.74 0.87
N GLY A 357 17.68 -17.23 2.11
CA GLY A 357 17.31 -15.84 2.35
C GLY A 357 15.82 -15.50 2.13
N PHE A 358 14.97 -16.46 1.81
CA PHE A 358 13.52 -16.23 1.69
C PHE A 358 12.90 -16.02 3.07
N SER A 359 12.05 -15.00 3.15
CA SER A 359 11.18 -14.78 4.31
C SER A 359 9.96 -15.72 4.27
N GLY A 360 9.21 -15.76 5.37
CA GLY A 360 7.95 -16.54 5.40
C GLY A 360 6.95 -16.08 4.33
N ALA A 361 6.90 -14.79 4.03
CA ALA A 361 6.05 -14.23 2.97
C ALA A 361 6.51 -14.66 1.58
N ASP A 362 7.83 -14.72 1.33
CA ASP A 362 8.37 -15.17 0.05
C ASP A 362 8.06 -16.67 -0.18
N LEU A 363 8.17 -17.48 0.88
CA LEU A 363 7.81 -18.90 0.81
C LEU A 363 6.31 -19.13 0.58
N ALA A 364 5.45 -18.32 1.22
CA ALA A 364 4.02 -18.34 0.96
C ALA A 364 3.71 -17.97 -0.50
N ASN A 365 4.39 -16.94 -1.01
CA ASN A 365 4.29 -16.53 -2.40
C ASN A 365 4.79 -17.61 -3.36
N LEU A 366 5.86 -18.32 -3.01
CA LEU A 366 6.39 -19.44 -3.80
C LEU A 366 5.35 -20.55 -3.97
N VAL A 367 4.70 -20.96 -2.88
CA VAL A 367 3.63 -21.97 -2.93
C VAL A 367 2.46 -21.49 -3.79
N ASN A 368 2.08 -20.22 -3.66
CA ASN A 368 1.02 -19.62 -4.47
C ASN A 368 1.39 -19.56 -5.95
N GLU A 369 2.60 -19.12 -6.30
CA GLU A 369 3.07 -19.07 -7.69
C GLU A 369 3.18 -20.46 -8.31
N ALA A 370 3.62 -21.47 -7.55
CA ALA A 370 3.62 -22.87 -8.02
C ALA A 370 2.20 -23.35 -8.34
N ALA A 371 1.23 -23.04 -7.46
CA ALA A 371 -0.17 -23.36 -7.72
C ALA A 371 -0.73 -22.66 -8.97
N LEU A 372 -0.34 -21.38 -9.19
CA LEU A 372 -0.71 -20.64 -10.40
C LEU A 372 -0.09 -21.25 -11.67
N PHE A 373 1.16 -21.73 -11.60
CA PHE A 373 1.77 -22.46 -12.72
C PHE A 373 1.03 -23.76 -13.00
N ALA A 374 0.75 -24.58 -11.99
CA ALA A 374 -0.03 -25.82 -12.15
C ALA A 374 -1.41 -25.55 -12.79
N ALA A 375 -2.11 -24.52 -12.32
CA ALA A 375 -3.41 -24.12 -12.87
C ALA A 375 -3.29 -23.66 -14.34
N ARG A 376 -2.26 -22.92 -14.70
CA ARG A 376 -2.00 -22.47 -16.09
C ARG A 376 -1.78 -23.63 -17.05
N PHE A 377 -1.18 -24.73 -16.57
CA PHE A 377 -0.97 -25.95 -17.34
C PHE A 377 -2.10 -26.98 -17.18
N ASN A 378 -3.24 -26.59 -16.59
CA ASN A 378 -4.40 -27.45 -16.33
C ASN A 378 -4.07 -28.73 -15.55
N LYS A 379 -3.06 -28.69 -14.68
CA LYS A 379 -2.72 -29.77 -13.76
C LYS A 379 -3.72 -29.83 -12.61
N ARG A 380 -3.95 -31.01 -12.04
CA ARG A 380 -4.82 -31.19 -10.85
C ARG A 380 -4.06 -31.07 -9.53
N VAL A 381 -2.77 -31.27 -9.56
CA VAL A 381 -1.87 -31.21 -8.42
C VAL A 381 -0.63 -30.40 -8.80
N VAL A 382 0.00 -29.78 -7.81
CA VAL A 382 1.24 -29.04 -7.98
C VAL A 382 2.41 -30.01 -7.83
N ASP A 383 3.28 -30.08 -8.82
CA ASP A 383 4.46 -30.94 -8.81
C ASP A 383 5.76 -30.16 -8.55
N MET A 384 6.88 -30.86 -8.46
CA MET A 384 8.19 -30.26 -8.18
C MET A 384 8.64 -29.30 -9.28
N GLU A 385 8.27 -29.55 -10.53
CA GLU A 385 8.60 -28.68 -11.66
C GLU A 385 7.91 -27.31 -11.56
N ASP A 386 6.65 -27.28 -11.07
CA ASP A 386 5.92 -26.03 -10.85
C ASP A 386 6.59 -25.19 -9.76
N PHE A 387 7.12 -25.83 -8.71
CA PHE A 387 7.91 -25.15 -7.67
C PHE A 387 9.23 -24.61 -8.23
N GLU A 388 9.93 -25.37 -9.08
CA GLU A 388 11.17 -24.91 -9.70
C GLU A 388 10.90 -23.68 -10.60
N ARG A 389 9.83 -23.72 -11.40
CA ARG A 389 9.42 -22.58 -12.25
C ARG A 389 9.03 -21.37 -11.42
N ALA A 390 8.31 -21.58 -10.32
CA ALA A 390 7.93 -20.49 -9.39
C ALA A 390 9.16 -19.88 -8.73
N LYS A 391 10.12 -20.70 -8.27
CA LYS A 391 11.39 -20.28 -7.71
C LYS A 391 12.18 -19.45 -8.72
N ASP A 392 12.33 -19.95 -9.94
CA ASP A 392 13.00 -19.23 -11.02
C ASP A 392 12.37 -17.87 -11.30
N LYS A 393 11.03 -17.80 -11.33
CA LYS A 393 10.30 -16.55 -11.54
C LYS A 393 10.54 -15.54 -10.39
N ILE A 394 10.56 -16.01 -9.15
CA ILE A 394 10.74 -15.13 -7.98
C ILE A 394 12.19 -14.65 -7.89
N MET A 395 13.17 -15.54 -8.06
CA MET A 395 14.59 -15.21 -7.90
C MET A 395 15.18 -14.46 -9.09
N MET A 396 14.80 -14.84 -10.31
CA MET A 396 15.39 -14.31 -11.55
C MET A 396 14.45 -13.38 -12.32
N GLY A 397 13.16 -13.32 -11.96
CA GLY A 397 12.13 -12.59 -12.68
C GLY A 397 11.44 -13.40 -13.78
N ALA A 398 10.42 -12.81 -14.37
CA ALA A 398 9.65 -13.46 -15.45
C ALA A 398 10.50 -13.63 -16.72
N GLU A 399 10.33 -14.74 -17.42
CA GLU A 399 10.93 -14.99 -18.74
C GLU A 399 10.43 -13.96 -19.77
N ARG A 400 11.34 -13.37 -20.52
CA ARG A 400 11.04 -12.40 -21.58
C ARG A 400 11.07 -13.08 -22.95
N ARG A 401 10.20 -14.05 -23.18
CA ARG A 401 10.12 -14.83 -24.43
C ARG A 401 9.82 -13.98 -25.67
N SER A 402 9.25 -12.79 -25.48
CA SER A 402 8.99 -11.85 -26.59
C SER A 402 10.23 -11.08 -27.04
N MET A 403 11.32 -11.14 -26.30
CA MET A 403 12.58 -10.49 -26.64
C MET A 403 13.34 -11.36 -27.65
N VAL A 404 13.42 -10.88 -28.89
CA VAL A 404 14.23 -11.53 -29.92
C VAL A 404 15.65 -11.02 -29.78
N MET A 405 16.55 -11.88 -29.33
CA MET A 405 17.99 -11.62 -29.33
C MET A 405 18.58 -11.94 -30.70
N SER A 406 19.55 -11.17 -31.13
CA SER A 406 20.36 -11.54 -32.30
C SER A 406 21.18 -12.80 -32.01
N GLU A 407 21.51 -13.58 -33.03
CA GLU A 407 22.36 -14.76 -32.88
C GLU A 407 23.75 -14.42 -32.27
N GLU A 408 24.25 -13.24 -32.57
CA GLU A 408 25.50 -12.74 -32.01
C GLU A 408 25.36 -12.46 -30.49
N GLU A 409 24.28 -11.77 -30.07
CA GLU A 409 23.99 -11.52 -28.65
C GLU A 409 23.75 -12.81 -27.89
N LYS A 410 23.01 -13.74 -28.47
CA LYS A 410 22.75 -15.06 -27.89
C LYS A 410 24.04 -15.84 -27.67
N ARG A 411 24.94 -15.81 -28.66
CA ARG A 411 26.25 -16.44 -28.59
C ARG A 411 27.12 -15.76 -27.53
N ASN A 412 27.17 -14.43 -27.52
CA ASN A 412 27.95 -13.68 -26.54
C ASN A 412 27.47 -13.99 -25.10
N THR A 413 26.15 -14.01 -24.87
CA THR A 413 25.56 -14.39 -23.58
C THR A 413 25.91 -15.81 -23.18
N ALA A 414 25.88 -16.76 -24.13
CA ALA A 414 26.24 -18.16 -23.85
C ALA A 414 27.69 -18.31 -23.38
N TYR A 415 28.63 -17.62 -24.01
CA TYR A 415 30.02 -17.62 -23.56
C TYR A 415 30.20 -16.90 -22.23
N HIS A 416 29.52 -15.77 -22.02
CA HIS A 416 29.55 -15.02 -20.77
C HIS A 416 29.12 -15.89 -19.57
N GLU A 417 27.94 -16.51 -19.67
CA GLU A 417 27.41 -17.38 -18.60
C GLU A 417 28.26 -18.65 -18.41
N SER A 418 28.80 -19.20 -19.51
CA SER A 418 29.74 -20.34 -19.44
C SER A 418 31.02 -19.96 -18.68
N GLY A 419 31.49 -18.72 -18.86
CA GLY A 419 32.64 -18.22 -18.13
C GLY A 419 32.43 -18.21 -16.62
N HIS A 420 31.32 -17.69 -16.16
CA HIS A 420 30.94 -17.73 -14.74
C HIS A 420 30.85 -19.16 -14.20
N ALA A 421 30.18 -20.04 -14.92
CA ALA A 421 29.94 -21.42 -14.50
C ALA A 421 31.22 -22.24 -14.41
N VAL A 422 32.10 -22.15 -15.41
CA VAL A 422 33.39 -22.88 -15.43
C VAL A 422 34.29 -22.40 -14.31
N VAL A 423 34.46 -21.10 -14.11
CA VAL A 423 35.28 -20.56 -13.00
C VAL A 423 34.71 -21.01 -11.66
N ALA A 424 33.37 -20.96 -11.47
CA ALA A 424 32.76 -21.39 -10.23
C ALA A 424 32.96 -22.89 -9.94
N LYS A 425 32.96 -23.74 -10.96
CA LYS A 425 33.18 -25.20 -10.80
C LYS A 425 34.65 -25.57 -10.55
N LEU A 426 35.60 -24.74 -10.98
CA LEU A 426 37.03 -25.02 -10.83
C LEU A 426 37.60 -24.52 -9.50
N LEU A 427 36.99 -23.49 -8.92
CA LEU A 427 37.46 -22.91 -7.67
C LEU A 427 36.90 -23.66 -6.45
N PRO A 428 37.74 -23.94 -5.43
CA PRO A 428 37.26 -24.48 -4.16
C PRO A 428 36.45 -23.40 -3.41
N LYS A 429 35.64 -23.79 -2.45
CA LYS A 429 34.86 -22.88 -1.60
C LYS A 429 34.01 -21.85 -2.39
N THR A 430 33.39 -22.31 -3.48
CA THR A 430 32.36 -21.56 -4.18
C THR A 430 31.01 -22.21 -3.91
N ASP A 431 29.93 -21.46 -4.07
CA ASP A 431 28.58 -22.04 -4.04
C ASP A 431 28.38 -22.90 -5.30
N PRO A 432 27.76 -24.10 -5.17
CA PRO A 432 27.51 -24.96 -6.31
C PRO A 432 26.68 -24.28 -7.39
N VAL A 433 27.08 -24.47 -8.64
CA VAL A 433 26.26 -24.01 -9.79
C VAL A 433 25.06 -24.94 -9.93
N HIS A 434 23.89 -24.37 -9.80
CA HIS A 434 22.61 -25.10 -9.88
C HIS A 434 22.08 -25.14 -11.30
N LYS A 435 22.11 -24.00 -11.99
CA LYS A 435 21.52 -23.83 -13.32
C LYS A 435 22.20 -22.67 -14.05
N VAL A 436 22.35 -22.80 -15.35
CA VAL A 436 22.80 -21.74 -16.26
C VAL A 436 21.77 -21.56 -17.35
N THR A 437 21.36 -20.34 -17.65
CA THR A 437 20.36 -20.04 -18.68
C THR A 437 20.73 -18.80 -19.48
N ILE A 438 20.44 -18.83 -20.77
CA ILE A 438 20.55 -17.67 -21.67
C ILE A 438 19.17 -17.13 -22.06
N ILE A 439 18.10 -17.60 -21.42
CA ILE A 439 16.76 -17.03 -21.58
C ILE A 439 16.71 -15.70 -20.83
N PRO A 440 16.40 -14.58 -21.51
CA PRO A 440 16.35 -13.27 -20.86
C PRO A 440 15.30 -13.23 -19.73
N ARG A 441 15.72 -12.75 -18.56
CA ARG A 441 14.85 -12.61 -17.38
C ARG A 441 15.05 -11.23 -16.73
N GLY A 442 13.97 -10.51 -16.46
CA GLY A 442 14.05 -9.18 -15.87
C GLY A 442 14.93 -8.23 -16.70
N ARG A 443 16.09 -7.83 -16.16
CA ARG A 443 17.10 -7.00 -16.84
C ARG A 443 18.30 -7.79 -17.37
N ALA A 444 18.46 -9.05 -16.97
CA ALA A 444 19.56 -9.90 -17.37
C ALA A 444 19.25 -10.63 -18.69
N LEU A 445 20.24 -10.76 -19.55
CA LEU A 445 20.17 -11.53 -20.79
C LEU A 445 20.40 -13.02 -20.55
N GLY A 446 21.19 -13.36 -19.54
CA GLY A 446 21.44 -14.70 -19.04
C GLY A 446 21.62 -14.68 -17.53
N VAL A 447 21.66 -15.84 -16.89
CA VAL A 447 21.88 -15.98 -15.44
C VAL A 447 22.59 -17.29 -15.15
N THR A 448 23.71 -17.20 -14.44
CA THR A 448 24.36 -18.35 -13.79
C THR A 448 23.94 -18.41 -12.34
N MET A 449 23.09 -19.38 -12.00
CA MET A 449 22.52 -19.52 -10.67
C MET A 449 23.38 -20.42 -9.80
N GLN A 450 23.88 -19.86 -8.71
CA GLN A 450 24.58 -20.60 -7.65
C GLN A 450 23.67 -20.68 -6.42
N LEU A 451 23.60 -21.85 -5.80
CA LEU A 451 22.83 -22.05 -4.56
C LEU A 451 23.74 -22.56 -3.46
N PRO A 452 23.78 -21.92 -2.29
CA PRO A 452 24.55 -22.39 -1.17
C PRO A 452 24.01 -23.74 -0.67
N VAL A 453 24.89 -24.63 -0.25
CA VAL A 453 24.53 -25.93 0.35
C VAL A 453 23.91 -25.74 1.73
N GLU A 454 24.38 -24.72 2.47
CA GLU A 454 23.98 -24.38 3.82
C GLU A 454 23.84 -22.86 3.98
N ASP A 455 23.00 -22.43 4.91
CA ASP A 455 22.92 -21.01 5.26
C ASP A 455 24.22 -20.58 5.93
N ARG A 456 24.90 -19.55 5.38
CA ARG A 456 26.17 -19.03 5.87
C ARG A 456 25.97 -17.69 6.53
N TYR A 457 26.47 -17.57 7.75
CA TYR A 457 26.45 -16.33 8.53
C TYR A 457 27.78 -15.56 8.44
N THR A 458 28.87 -16.26 8.08
CA THR A 458 30.20 -15.68 7.94
C THR A 458 30.85 -16.16 6.65
N TYR A 459 31.62 -15.28 6.05
CA TYR A 459 32.37 -15.56 4.82
C TYR A 459 33.87 -15.46 5.11
N ASP A 460 34.64 -16.49 4.77
CA ASP A 460 36.09 -16.44 4.86
C ASP A 460 36.67 -15.67 3.67
N ARG A 461 37.95 -15.24 3.83
CA ARG A 461 38.66 -14.46 2.81
C ARG A 461 38.74 -15.19 1.48
N GLU A 462 39.00 -16.49 1.50
CA GLU A 462 39.16 -17.30 0.28
C GLU A 462 37.83 -17.40 -0.49
N PHE A 463 36.73 -17.58 0.21
CA PHE A 463 35.39 -17.57 -0.40
C PHE A 463 35.11 -16.24 -1.11
N LEU A 464 35.42 -15.10 -0.48
CA LEU A 464 35.20 -13.78 -1.08
C LEU A 464 36.09 -13.55 -2.30
N LEU A 465 37.35 -13.94 -2.23
CA LEU A 465 38.29 -13.86 -3.36
C LEU A 465 37.80 -14.72 -4.54
N ASN A 466 37.41 -15.96 -4.28
CA ASN A 466 36.90 -16.87 -5.31
C ASN A 466 35.61 -16.30 -5.94
N ARG A 467 34.74 -15.70 -5.14
CA ARG A 467 33.53 -15.07 -5.65
C ARG A 467 33.81 -13.88 -6.55
N ILE A 468 34.84 -13.09 -6.25
CA ILE A 468 35.31 -12.01 -7.14
C ILE A 468 35.83 -12.61 -8.46
N ALA A 469 36.59 -13.71 -8.41
CA ALA A 469 37.10 -14.39 -9.62
C ALA A 469 35.94 -14.92 -10.49
N VAL A 470 34.91 -15.50 -9.87
CA VAL A 470 33.69 -15.97 -10.58
C VAL A 470 33.01 -14.81 -11.31
N LEU A 471 32.86 -13.63 -10.67
CA LEU A 471 32.24 -12.45 -11.29
C LEU A 471 32.99 -11.97 -12.53
N PHE A 472 34.30 -12.16 -12.61
CA PHE A 472 35.09 -11.83 -13.80
C PHE A 472 34.99 -12.87 -14.92
N GLY A 473 34.51 -14.09 -14.62
CA GLY A 473 34.43 -15.19 -15.57
C GLY A 473 33.72 -14.83 -16.87
N GLY A 474 32.59 -14.13 -16.78
CA GLY A 474 31.78 -13.71 -17.94
C GLY A 474 32.56 -12.77 -18.88
N ARG A 475 33.12 -11.68 -18.35
CA ARG A 475 33.92 -10.71 -19.13
C ARG A 475 35.13 -11.39 -19.80
N ILE A 476 35.84 -12.21 -19.08
CA ILE A 476 37.04 -12.88 -19.61
C ILE A 476 36.66 -13.87 -20.71
N ALA A 477 35.52 -14.54 -20.60
CA ALA A 477 35.00 -15.41 -21.67
C ALA A 477 34.65 -14.61 -22.93
N GLU A 478 34.01 -13.43 -22.80
CA GLU A 478 33.79 -12.51 -23.93
C GLU A 478 35.10 -12.13 -24.63
N GLU A 479 36.15 -11.79 -23.88
CA GLU A 479 37.45 -11.42 -24.42
C GLU A 479 38.15 -12.58 -25.14
N LEU A 480 38.17 -13.77 -24.54
CA LEU A 480 38.94 -14.92 -25.04
C LEU A 480 38.28 -15.61 -26.25
N PHE A 481 36.94 -15.65 -26.30
CA PHE A 481 36.20 -16.41 -27.30
C PHE A 481 35.48 -15.56 -28.33
N MET A 482 35.04 -14.36 -27.94
CA MET A 482 34.29 -13.46 -28.82
C MET A 482 35.12 -12.27 -29.29
N HIS A 483 36.32 -12.06 -28.69
CA HIS A 483 37.20 -10.91 -28.95
C HIS A 483 36.47 -9.55 -28.82
N GLN A 484 35.49 -9.50 -27.93
CA GLN A 484 34.64 -8.34 -27.68
C GLN A 484 34.54 -8.03 -26.18
N MET A 485 34.19 -6.80 -25.86
CA MET A 485 33.88 -6.38 -24.49
C MET A 485 32.52 -5.68 -24.53
N THR A 486 31.54 -6.26 -23.84
CA THR A 486 30.18 -5.69 -23.84
C THR A 486 29.86 -4.99 -22.51
N THR A 487 28.82 -4.17 -22.51
CA THR A 487 28.30 -3.54 -21.28
C THR A 487 27.59 -4.54 -20.37
N GLY A 488 27.36 -5.77 -20.81
CA GLY A 488 26.68 -6.81 -20.05
C GLY A 488 27.36 -7.12 -18.70
N ALA A 489 28.67 -7.09 -18.66
CA ALA A 489 29.46 -7.34 -17.47
C ALA A 489 29.51 -6.17 -16.44
N SER A 490 28.79 -5.06 -16.66
CA SER A 490 28.88 -3.87 -15.79
C SER A 490 28.48 -4.17 -14.34
N ASN A 491 27.44 -4.95 -14.13
CA ASN A 491 26.98 -5.35 -12.79
C ASN A 491 28.00 -6.25 -12.07
N ASP A 492 28.69 -7.13 -12.80
CA ASP A 492 29.71 -8.01 -12.23
C ASP A 492 30.91 -7.20 -11.76
N PHE A 493 31.36 -6.20 -12.52
CA PHE A 493 32.40 -5.27 -12.10
C PHE A 493 32.01 -4.45 -10.88
N GLU A 494 30.79 -3.94 -10.84
CA GLU A 494 30.29 -3.19 -9.69
C GLU A 494 30.31 -4.05 -8.43
N ARG A 495 29.76 -5.26 -8.49
CA ARG A 495 29.73 -6.21 -7.37
C ARG A 495 31.13 -6.67 -6.94
N ALA A 496 32.01 -6.99 -7.90
CA ALA A 496 33.40 -7.40 -7.62
C ALA A 496 34.18 -6.26 -6.93
N THR A 497 34.02 -5.02 -7.42
CA THR A 497 34.70 -3.85 -6.85
C THR A 497 34.17 -3.54 -5.45
N GLN A 498 32.84 -3.60 -5.24
CA GLN A 498 32.25 -3.39 -3.92
C GLN A 498 32.73 -4.45 -2.91
N MET A 499 32.76 -5.70 -3.32
CA MET A 499 33.21 -6.81 -2.47
C MET A 499 34.69 -6.65 -2.10
N ALA A 500 35.56 -6.31 -3.06
CA ALA A 500 36.99 -6.04 -2.79
C ALA A 500 37.16 -4.84 -1.83
N ARG A 501 36.33 -3.78 -2.02
CA ARG A 501 36.31 -2.63 -1.13
C ARG A 501 35.92 -3.01 0.29
N ASP A 502 34.84 -3.77 0.47
CA ASP A 502 34.35 -4.20 1.78
C ASP A 502 35.39 -5.09 2.49
N MET A 503 36.08 -5.97 1.75
CA MET A 503 37.18 -6.78 2.30
C MET A 503 38.30 -5.91 2.88
N VAL A 504 38.68 -4.84 2.19
CA VAL A 504 39.77 -3.94 2.60
C VAL A 504 39.31 -2.96 3.67
N THR A 505 38.14 -2.34 3.51
CA THR A 505 37.72 -1.20 4.36
C THR A 505 36.86 -1.57 5.55
N ARG A 506 36.09 -2.66 5.47
CA ARG A 506 35.14 -3.07 6.51
C ARG A 506 35.56 -4.32 7.28
N TYR A 507 36.12 -5.31 6.58
CA TYR A 507 36.38 -6.61 7.19
C TYR A 507 37.82 -6.76 7.67
N GLY A 508 38.70 -5.78 7.38
CA GLY A 508 40.10 -5.84 7.78
C GLY A 508 40.86 -7.05 7.20
N MET A 509 40.49 -7.49 5.98
CA MET A 509 41.04 -8.68 5.32
C MET A 509 42.23 -8.36 4.40
N SER A 510 42.91 -7.24 4.60
CA SER A 510 44.10 -6.83 3.87
C SER A 510 45.35 -7.01 4.73
N ASP A 511 46.34 -7.72 4.21
CA ASP A 511 47.62 -7.89 4.89
C ASP A 511 48.44 -6.59 4.90
N ALA A 512 48.27 -5.74 3.88
CA ALA A 512 49.00 -4.47 3.74
C ALA A 512 48.48 -3.37 4.66
N LEU A 513 47.16 -3.36 4.94
CA LEU A 513 46.50 -2.32 5.73
C LEU A 513 46.19 -2.76 7.17
N GLY A 514 46.34 -4.05 7.46
CA GLY A 514 46.07 -4.63 8.78
C GLY A 514 44.59 -4.69 9.18
N PRO A 515 44.32 -5.14 10.41
CA PRO A 515 42.93 -5.36 10.90
C PRO A 515 42.31 -4.05 11.41
N MET A 516 42.10 -3.08 10.53
CA MET A 516 41.50 -1.78 10.84
C MET A 516 40.30 -1.52 9.92
N ILE A 517 39.35 -0.74 10.38
CA ILE A 517 38.22 -0.28 9.60
C ILE A 517 38.58 1.07 8.98
N TYR A 518 38.51 1.12 7.64
CA TYR A 518 38.79 2.31 6.83
C TYR A 518 37.51 2.87 6.16
N GLY A 519 36.34 2.33 6.51
CA GLY A 519 35.07 2.79 6.00
C GLY A 519 34.73 4.18 6.51
N GLU A 520 34.21 5.04 5.66
CA GLU A 520 33.46 6.20 6.10
C GLU A 520 32.30 5.67 6.95
N ASN A 521 32.16 6.13 8.20
CA ASN A 521 30.89 6.02 8.86
C ASN A 521 29.90 6.76 7.95
N GLU A 522 29.04 6.04 7.25
CA GLU A 522 27.80 6.56 6.69
C GLU A 522 26.95 6.99 7.89
N GLY A 523 27.41 8.01 8.62
CA GLY A 523 26.61 8.77 9.54
C GLY A 523 25.44 9.29 8.70
N GLU A 524 24.26 8.97 9.13
CA GLU A 524 22.94 9.34 8.63
C GLU A 524 22.99 10.48 7.62
N VAL A 525 22.61 10.19 6.39
CA VAL A 525 22.34 11.19 5.35
C VAL A 525 21.20 12.06 5.86
N PHE A 526 21.51 13.13 6.57
CA PHE A 526 20.57 14.13 7.00
C PHE A 526 20.07 14.83 5.72
N LEU A 527 18.85 14.53 5.36
CA LEU A 527 18.13 15.08 4.21
C LEU A 527 18.33 16.62 4.14
N GLY A 528 19.13 17.07 3.17
CA GLY A 528 19.12 18.44 2.69
C GLY A 528 20.28 19.35 3.10
N ARG A 529 21.27 18.90 3.86
CA ARG A 529 22.56 19.58 3.95
C ARG A 529 23.64 18.60 3.53
N SER A 530 24.44 18.98 2.56
CA SER A 530 25.75 18.36 2.33
C SER A 530 26.54 18.55 3.64
N VAL A 531 26.44 17.57 4.53
CA VAL A 531 27.38 17.45 5.61
C VAL A 531 28.70 17.22 4.91
N THR A 532 29.61 18.15 5.06
CA THR A 532 30.99 17.99 4.69
C THR A 532 31.43 16.68 5.33
N THR A 533 31.53 15.61 4.55
CA THR A 533 32.11 14.34 4.97
C THR A 533 33.53 14.71 5.42
N HIS A 534 33.75 14.75 6.72
CA HIS A 534 35.10 14.81 7.23
C HIS A 534 35.76 13.52 6.78
N LYS A 535 36.67 13.63 5.79
CA LYS A 535 37.54 12.53 5.40
C LYS A 535 38.39 12.21 6.62
N ASN A 536 37.99 11.21 7.37
CA ASN A 536 38.72 10.75 8.54
C ASN A 536 40.03 10.00 8.19
N LEU A 537 40.29 9.83 6.88
CA LEU A 537 41.42 9.14 6.34
C LEU A 537 42.38 10.13 5.67
N SER A 538 43.71 9.92 5.90
CA SER A 538 44.71 10.67 5.18
C SER A 538 44.68 10.30 3.70
N GLU A 539 45.13 11.22 2.85
CA GLU A 539 45.17 10.99 1.40
C GLU A 539 46.12 9.80 1.05
N THR A 540 47.18 9.64 1.83
CA THR A 540 48.10 8.50 1.71
C THR A 540 47.45 7.17 2.02
N THR A 541 46.59 7.11 3.06
CA THR A 541 45.87 5.90 3.41
C THR A 541 44.83 5.56 2.33
N MET A 542 44.12 6.56 1.76
CA MET A 542 43.21 6.34 0.65
C MET A 542 43.90 5.77 -0.59
N GLN A 543 45.09 6.28 -0.93
CA GLN A 543 45.90 5.71 -2.02
C GLN A 543 46.31 4.26 -1.76
N GLN A 544 46.63 3.92 -0.51
CA GLN A 544 46.95 2.53 -0.13
C GLN A 544 45.70 1.62 -0.23
N VAL A 545 44.53 2.10 0.19
CA VAL A 545 43.26 1.37 0.04
C VAL A 545 42.94 1.12 -1.43
N ASP A 546 43.09 2.14 -2.29
CA ASP A 546 42.86 1.99 -3.72
C ASP A 546 43.87 1.04 -4.38
N ALA A 547 45.14 1.10 -3.97
CA ALA A 547 46.16 0.18 -4.45
C ALA A 547 45.85 -1.28 -4.09
N GLU A 548 45.40 -1.52 -2.85
CA GLU A 548 45.06 -2.85 -2.37
C GLU A 548 43.82 -3.41 -3.05
N ILE A 549 42.76 -2.59 -3.26
CA ILE A 549 41.57 -2.98 -4.04
C ILE A 549 41.98 -3.38 -5.46
N ARG A 550 42.81 -2.57 -6.13
CA ARG A 550 43.31 -2.89 -7.47
C ARG A 550 44.14 -4.18 -7.49
N ARG A 551 44.96 -4.43 -6.48
CA ARG A 551 45.74 -5.67 -6.35
C ARG A 551 44.80 -6.88 -6.27
N ILE A 552 43.82 -6.86 -5.37
CA ILE A 552 42.87 -7.96 -5.20
C ILE A 552 42.12 -8.22 -6.52
N ILE A 553 41.58 -7.19 -7.15
CA ILE A 553 40.87 -7.29 -8.42
C ILE A 553 41.77 -7.86 -9.51
N GLY A 554 43.01 -7.34 -9.64
CA GLY A 554 43.94 -7.78 -10.66
C GLY A 554 44.38 -9.24 -10.49
N GLU A 555 44.63 -9.68 -9.26
CA GLU A 555 44.95 -11.07 -8.95
C GLU A 555 43.80 -12.02 -9.29
N GLN A 556 42.57 -11.67 -8.90
CA GLN A 556 41.41 -12.50 -9.17
C GLN A 556 41.02 -12.52 -10.66
N TYR A 557 41.21 -11.40 -11.37
CA TYR A 557 41.03 -11.34 -12.81
C TYR A 557 42.05 -12.25 -13.54
N SER A 558 43.32 -12.19 -13.13
CA SER A 558 44.40 -13.03 -13.71
C SER A 558 44.19 -14.52 -13.42
N LEU A 559 43.71 -14.86 -12.21
CA LEU A 559 43.36 -16.23 -11.83
C LEU A 559 42.21 -16.77 -12.71
N ALA A 560 41.10 -16.01 -12.82
CA ALA A 560 39.97 -16.42 -13.64
C ALA A 560 40.35 -16.57 -15.11
N ARG A 561 41.18 -15.66 -15.64
CA ARG A 561 41.70 -15.74 -17.01
C ARG A 561 42.49 -17.03 -17.25
N LYS A 562 43.42 -17.35 -16.37
CA LYS A 562 44.19 -18.58 -16.46
C LYS A 562 43.31 -19.82 -16.43
N LEU A 563 42.31 -19.86 -15.51
CA LEU A 563 41.40 -20.98 -15.41
C LEU A 563 40.59 -21.21 -16.72
N LEU A 564 40.13 -20.13 -17.37
CA LEU A 564 39.38 -20.20 -18.62
C LEU A 564 40.31 -20.57 -19.82
N GLU A 565 41.54 -20.05 -19.87
CA GLU A 565 42.52 -20.40 -20.89
C GLU A 565 42.91 -21.88 -20.82
N ASP A 566 43.14 -22.41 -19.60
CA ASP A 566 43.45 -23.82 -19.37
C ASP A 566 42.27 -24.78 -19.65
N ASN A 567 41.03 -24.29 -19.62
CA ASN A 567 39.84 -25.10 -19.80
C ASN A 567 38.95 -24.66 -20.99
N ARG A 568 39.58 -24.14 -22.08
CA ARG A 568 38.86 -23.63 -23.27
C ARG A 568 37.82 -24.60 -23.81
N ALA A 569 38.16 -25.88 -23.93
CA ALA A 569 37.26 -26.91 -24.45
C ALA A 569 35.96 -27.06 -23.63
N LYS A 570 36.04 -26.91 -22.30
CA LYS A 570 34.88 -26.97 -21.40
C LYS A 570 33.97 -25.77 -21.58
N VAL A 571 34.56 -24.56 -21.74
CA VAL A 571 33.78 -23.34 -22.00
C VAL A 571 33.04 -23.43 -23.33
N GLU A 572 33.71 -23.92 -24.39
CA GLU A 572 33.12 -24.10 -25.72
C GLU A 572 31.99 -25.14 -25.69
N ALA A 573 32.21 -26.28 -25.00
CA ALA A 573 31.17 -27.31 -24.84
C ALA A 573 29.96 -26.78 -24.09
N MET A 574 30.16 -26.00 -23.03
CA MET A 574 29.09 -25.40 -22.23
C MET A 574 28.33 -24.35 -23.03
N ALA A 575 29.03 -23.46 -23.74
CA ALA A 575 28.40 -22.46 -24.61
C ALA A 575 27.59 -23.12 -25.73
N LYS A 576 28.09 -24.22 -26.33
CA LYS A 576 27.36 -24.98 -27.33
C LYS A 576 26.09 -25.61 -26.77
N ALA A 577 26.14 -26.21 -25.59
CA ALA A 577 24.97 -26.78 -24.93
C ALA A 577 23.92 -25.69 -24.60
N LEU A 578 24.36 -24.52 -24.15
CA LEU A 578 23.47 -23.36 -23.89
C LEU A 578 22.81 -22.84 -25.19
N LEU A 579 23.53 -22.80 -26.30
CA LEU A 579 22.96 -22.40 -27.59
C LEU A 579 21.93 -23.38 -28.12
N GLU A 580 22.09 -24.67 -27.81
CA GLU A 580 21.19 -25.74 -28.24
C GLU A 580 19.95 -25.85 -27.35
N TRP A 581 20.13 -25.77 -26.01
CA TRP A 581 19.06 -26.05 -25.03
C TRP A 581 18.59 -24.83 -24.25
N GLU A 582 19.23 -23.70 -24.42
CA GLU A 582 18.96 -22.41 -23.75
C GLU A 582 19.10 -22.44 -22.20
N THR A 583 19.03 -23.61 -21.60
CA THR A 583 19.20 -23.82 -20.15
C THR A 583 19.84 -25.16 -19.90
N ILE A 584 20.83 -25.22 -19.01
CA ILE A 584 21.50 -26.43 -18.53
C ILE A 584 21.44 -26.51 -17.01
N ASP A 585 21.24 -27.72 -16.49
CA ASP A 585 21.18 -28.01 -15.06
C ASP A 585 22.56 -28.45 -14.50
N SER A 586 22.63 -28.64 -13.17
CA SER A 586 23.87 -29.04 -12.50
C SER A 586 24.42 -30.37 -12.98
N GLU A 587 23.56 -31.36 -13.35
CA GLU A 587 23.99 -32.66 -13.81
C GLU A 587 24.66 -32.58 -15.20
N GLN A 588 24.09 -31.76 -16.09
CA GLN A 588 24.66 -31.50 -17.42
C GLN A 588 25.97 -30.72 -17.35
N ILE A 589 26.04 -29.76 -16.41
CA ILE A 589 27.28 -29.00 -16.13
C ILE A 589 28.37 -29.96 -15.63
N ASP A 590 28.05 -30.89 -14.74
CA ASP A 590 29.00 -31.85 -14.21
C ASP A 590 29.52 -32.81 -15.31
N ASP A 591 28.68 -33.28 -16.22
CA ASP A 591 29.09 -34.07 -17.38
C ASP A 591 30.11 -33.30 -18.24
N ILE A 592 29.83 -32.02 -18.56
CA ILE A 592 30.74 -31.18 -19.35
C ILE A 592 32.05 -30.97 -18.63
N MET A 593 32.02 -30.74 -17.32
CA MET A 593 33.24 -30.54 -16.51
C MET A 593 34.07 -31.81 -16.40
N ALA A 594 33.47 -32.99 -16.46
CA ALA A 594 34.15 -34.28 -16.56
C ALA A 594 34.72 -34.56 -17.97
N GLY A 595 34.35 -33.76 -18.97
CA GLY A 595 34.74 -33.98 -20.38
C GLY A 595 33.86 -35.00 -21.12
N GLU A 596 32.70 -35.34 -20.54
CA GLU A 596 31.70 -36.21 -21.12
C GLU A 596 30.64 -35.42 -21.92
N PRO A 597 30.00 -36.02 -22.95
CA PRO A 597 28.90 -35.34 -23.60
C PRO A 597 27.74 -35.15 -22.61
N PRO A 598 27.19 -33.94 -22.52
CA PRO A 598 26.12 -33.67 -21.57
C PRO A 598 24.88 -34.48 -21.90
N ARG A 599 24.21 -35.04 -20.90
CA ARG A 599 22.96 -35.76 -21.04
C ARG A 599 21.86 -34.84 -21.59
N PRO A 600 20.93 -35.38 -22.43
CA PRO A 600 19.87 -34.55 -22.99
C PRO A 600 18.96 -33.96 -21.87
N PRO A 601 18.38 -32.77 -22.08
CA PRO A 601 17.46 -32.18 -21.11
C PRO A 601 16.28 -33.13 -20.86
N LYS A 602 15.83 -33.18 -19.60
CA LYS A 602 14.67 -33.96 -19.20
C LYS A 602 13.45 -33.50 -20.03
N PRO A 603 12.70 -34.42 -20.72
CA PRO A 603 11.59 -34.01 -21.56
C PRO A 603 10.57 -33.23 -20.70
N MET A 604 10.29 -31.98 -21.08
CA MET A 604 9.18 -31.26 -20.49
C MET A 604 7.88 -32.02 -20.78
N GLN A 605 7.16 -32.39 -19.74
CA GLN A 605 5.83 -32.98 -19.93
C GLN A 605 4.96 -31.96 -20.67
N ALA A 606 4.57 -32.28 -21.89
CA ALA A 606 3.63 -31.46 -22.63
C ALA A 606 2.31 -31.38 -21.84
N PRO A 607 1.60 -30.24 -21.89
CA PRO A 607 0.29 -30.13 -21.25
C PRO A 607 -0.59 -31.31 -21.69
N VAL A 608 -1.03 -32.11 -20.73
CA VAL A 608 -2.02 -33.18 -21.04
C VAL A 608 -3.28 -32.46 -21.49
N ALA A 609 -3.66 -32.68 -22.76
CA ALA A 609 -4.91 -32.15 -23.29
C ALA A 609 -6.06 -32.61 -22.35
N PRO A 610 -6.98 -31.72 -21.96
CA PRO A 610 -8.10 -32.12 -21.13
C PRO A 610 -8.85 -33.26 -21.85
N PRO A 611 -9.26 -34.32 -21.12
CA PRO A 611 -10.07 -35.36 -21.73
C PRO A 611 -11.33 -34.73 -22.34
N PRO A 612 -11.77 -35.18 -23.53
CA PRO A 612 -12.97 -34.63 -24.16
C PRO A 612 -14.13 -34.75 -23.16
N ASP A 613 -14.84 -33.64 -22.98
CA ASP A 613 -15.96 -33.53 -22.06
C ASP A 613 -17.06 -34.57 -22.43
N SER A 614 -17.17 -35.67 -21.68
CA SER A 614 -18.11 -36.75 -21.92
C SER A 614 -19.53 -36.43 -21.44
N SER A 615 -19.86 -35.18 -21.20
CA SER A 615 -21.16 -34.71 -20.69
C SER A 615 -21.90 -33.73 -21.62
N ALA A 616 -21.76 -33.86 -22.94
CA ALA A 616 -22.70 -33.19 -23.85
C ALA A 616 -23.80 -34.18 -24.25
N PRO A 617 -25.07 -34.01 -23.83
CA PRO A 617 -26.18 -34.81 -24.38
C PRO A 617 -26.38 -34.44 -25.84
N GLY A 618 -26.40 -35.46 -26.70
CA GLY A 618 -26.53 -35.35 -28.14
C GLY A 618 -27.77 -34.54 -28.56
N ALA A 619 -27.54 -33.39 -29.15
CA ALA A 619 -28.54 -32.70 -29.96
C ALA A 619 -28.33 -33.14 -31.42
N THR A 620 -29.06 -34.17 -31.82
CA THR A 620 -29.29 -34.56 -33.24
C THR A 620 -30.11 -33.43 -33.90
N VAL A 621 -29.46 -32.61 -34.68
CA VAL A 621 -30.14 -31.70 -35.61
C VAL A 621 -30.18 -32.38 -36.96
N ALA A 622 -31.39 -32.82 -37.37
CA ALA A 622 -31.68 -33.32 -38.69
C ALA A 622 -31.57 -32.18 -39.74
N PRO A 623 -31.04 -32.45 -40.95
CA PRO A 623 -31.00 -31.44 -42.01
C PRO A 623 -32.37 -31.30 -42.66
N THR A 624 -33.03 -30.17 -42.52
CA THR A 624 -34.18 -29.77 -43.32
C THR A 624 -33.70 -29.24 -44.69
N THR A 625 -33.80 -30.08 -45.68
CA THR A 625 -33.79 -29.68 -47.12
C THR A 625 -35.08 -28.91 -47.43
N ARG A 626 -34.99 -27.65 -47.85
CA ARG A 626 -36.05 -26.95 -48.57
C ARG A 626 -35.74 -26.98 -50.07
N PRO A 627 -36.75 -27.30 -50.91
CA PRO A 627 -36.55 -27.24 -52.36
C PRO A 627 -36.66 -25.80 -52.88
N ALA A 628 -35.89 -25.52 -53.91
CA ALA A 628 -35.97 -24.29 -54.68
C ALA A 628 -37.29 -24.26 -55.47
N GLN A 629 -37.97 -23.09 -55.44
CA GLN A 629 -38.95 -22.76 -56.47
C GLN A 629 -38.51 -21.49 -57.18
N GLU A 630 -38.44 -21.69 -58.49
CA GLU A 630 -38.33 -20.61 -59.49
C GLU A 630 -39.55 -19.71 -59.50
N ALA A 631 -39.32 -18.41 -59.57
CA ALA A 631 -39.96 -17.46 -60.52
C ALA A 631 -39.38 -16.06 -60.23
#